data_75a902938acb1adc0b743b9c9c12fa03
#
_entry.id   75a902938acb1adc0b743b9c9c12fa03
#
_cell.length_a   1.000
_cell.length_b   1.000
_cell.length_c   1.000
_cell.angle_alpha   90.00
_cell.angle_beta   90.00
_cell.angle_gamma   90.00
#
_symmetry.space_group_name_H-M   'P 1'
#
loop_
_entity.id
_entity.type
_entity.pdbx_description
1 polymer ?
#
loop_
_entity_poly.entity_id
_entity_poly.type
_entity_poly.pdbx_seq_one_letter_code
_entity_poly.pdbx_strand_id
1 'polypeptide(L)'
;GLSQFIHIGFGNIVNTDKIIAVVSPDSAPVKRLVQKARETGNAVDATQGRRTKAVLVMENSQLILSALLPETIAARAQLPQDTQPSAEEEKQDES
;
A
#
# COMPACT_ATOMS: atom_id res chain seq x y z
N GLY A 1 14.74 5.29 14.24
CA GLY A 1 15.25 6.07 13.17
C GLY A 1 14.32 7.19 12.81
N LEU A 2 14.66 7.87 11.74
CA LEU A 2 13.86 8.99 11.30
C LEU A 2 12.62 8.49 10.59
N SER A 3 11.52 9.13 10.90
CA SER A 3 10.29 8.84 10.18
C SER A 3 10.42 9.31 8.76
N GLN A 4 9.81 8.59 7.87
CA GLN A 4 9.83 8.91 6.47
C GLN A 4 8.41 8.91 5.94
N PHE A 5 8.10 9.91 5.13
CA PHE A 5 6.78 10.01 4.52
C PHE A 5 6.90 9.75 3.03
N ILE A 6 5.98 9.01 2.49
CA ILE A 6 5.97 8.73 1.06
C ILE A 6 4.62 9.08 0.47
N HIS A 7 4.63 9.40 -0.80
CA HIS A 7 3.41 9.69 -1.53
C HIS A 7 2.79 8.38 -2.00
N ILE A 8 1.50 8.26 -1.81
CA ILE A 8 0.76 7.08 -2.26
C ILE A 8 -0.31 7.44 -3.29
N GLY A 9 -0.18 8.63 -3.87
CA GLY A 9 -1.04 9.05 -4.98
C GLY A 9 -2.00 10.14 -4.56
N PHE A 10 -2.29 11.01 -5.50
CA PHE A 10 -3.33 12.03 -5.36
C PHE A 10 -3.17 12.92 -4.13
N GLY A 11 -1.93 13.28 -3.83
CA GLY A 11 -1.67 14.19 -2.73
C GLY A 11 -1.69 13.56 -1.35
N ASN A 12 -1.82 12.25 -1.29
CA ASN A 12 -1.82 11.56 0.00
C ASN A 12 -0.43 11.09 0.35
N ILE A 13 -0.03 11.28 1.60
CA ILE A 13 1.25 10.79 2.09
C ILE A 13 1.03 9.99 3.35
N VAL A 14 1.90 9.02 3.59
CA VAL A 14 1.81 8.19 4.79
C VAL A 14 3.17 8.10 5.45
N ASN A 15 3.14 7.87 6.75
CA ASN A 15 4.36 7.67 7.53
C ASN A 15 4.75 6.20 7.43
N THR A 16 5.92 5.93 6.87
CA THR A 16 6.33 4.55 6.64
C THR A 16 6.53 3.79 7.95
N ASP A 17 6.82 4.48 9.03
CA ASP A 17 6.99 3.80 10.31
C ASP A 17 5.69 3.19 10.82
N LYS A 18 4.57 3.60 10.29
CA LYS A 18 3.27 3.10 10.73
C LYS A 18 2.69 2.05 9.81
N ILE A 19 3.37 1.70 8.75
CA ILE A 19 2.90 0.70 7.83
C ILE A 19 3.36 -0.67 8.29
N ILE A 20 2.41 -1.57 8.50
CA ILE A 20 2.73 -2.95 8.83
C ILE A 20 2.93 -3.78 7.58
N ALA A 21 2.08 -3.56 6.60
CA ALA A 21 2.11 -4.38 5.38
C ALA A 21 1.46 -3.63 4.23
N VAL A 22 1.89 -3.95 3.03
CA VAL A 22 1.26 -3.46 1.81
C VAL A 22 0.87 -4.70 1.03
N VAL A 23 -0.41 -4.87 0.78
CA VAL A 23 -0.91 -6.10 0.19
C VAL A 23 -1.76 -5.80 -1.04
N SER A 24 -1.89 -6.80 -1.89
CA SER A 24 -2.74 -6.71 -3.06
C SER A 24 -4.20 -6.89 -2.65
N PRO A 25 -5.11 -6.16 -3.23
CA PRO A 25 -6.54 -6.32 -2.90
C PRO A 25 -7.19 -7.52 -3.57
N ASP A 26 -6.42 -8.31 -4.31
CA ASP A 26 -7.05 -9.33 -5.16
C ASP A 26 -7.40 -10.64 -4.46
N SER A 27 -6.94 -10.85 -3.26
CA SER A 27 -7.25 -12.10 -2.57
C SER A 27 -8.56 -11.96 -1.78
N ALA A 28 -9.25 -13.07 -1.59
CA ALA A 28 -10.50 -13.07 -0.85
C ALA A 28 -10.31 -12.60 0.59
N PRO A 29 -9.27 -13.03 1.31
CA PRO A 29 -9.10 -12.54 2.67
C PRO A 29 -8.91 -11.02 2.75
N VAL A 30 -8.17 -10.46 1.80
CA VAL A 30 -7.96 -9.01 1.81
C VAL A 30 -9.24 -8.28 1.46
N LYS A 31 -10.03 -8.82 0.53
CA LYS A 31 -11.30 -8.20 0.18
C LYS A 31 -12.23 -8.15 1.39
N ARG A 32 -12.27 -9.21 2.16
CA ARG A 32 -13.09 -9.23 3.36
C ARG A 32 -12.58 -8.24 4.40
N LEU A 33 -11.26 -8.12 4.52
CA LEU A 33 -10.67 -7.18 5.45
C LEU A 33 -11.05 -5.74 5.07
N VAL A 34 -10.97 -5.43 3.78
CA VAL A 34 -11.32 -4.10 3.30
C VAL A 34 -12.80 -3.82 3.56
N GLN A 35 -13.65 -4.79 3.29
CA GLN A 35 -15.07 -4.58 3.49
C GLN A 35 -15.37 -4.30 4.95
N LYS A 36 -14.77 -5.07 5.85
CA LYS A 36 -14.98 -4.87 7.27
C LYS A 36 -14.48 -3.49 7.69
N ALA A 37 -13.34 -3.08 7.19
CA ALA A 37 -12.81 -1.78 7.53
C ALA A 37 -13.72 -0.66 7.05
N ARG A 38 -14.31 -0.82 5.87
CA ARG A 38 -15.25 0.19 5.39
C ARG A 38 -16.47 0.26 6.30
N GLU A 39 -16.95 -0.88 6.75
CA GLU A 39 -18.14 -0.90 7.60
C GLU A 39 -17.88 -0.29 8.96
N THR A 40 -16.68 -0.39 9.47
CA THR A 40 -16.36 0.12 10.79
C THR A 40 -15.71 1.49 10.76
N GLY A 41 -15.60 2.10 9.58
CA GLY A 41 -15.00 3.43 9.49
C GLY A 41 -13.49 3.44 9.56
N ASN A 42 -12.85 2.31 9.37
CA ASN A 42 -11.40 2.20 9.47
C ASN A 42 -10.70 2.14 8.12
N ALA A 43 -11.38 2.42 7.05
CA ALA A 43 -10.78 2.44 5.72
C ALA A 43 -10.69 3.86 5.21
N VAL A 44 -9.52 4.25 4.76
CA VAL A 44 -9.30 5.55 4.15
C VAL A 44 -9.07 5.31 2.67
N ASP A 45 -9.89 5.93 1.84
CA ASP A 45 -9.79 5.72 0.40
C ASP A 45 -8.97 6.84 -0.21
N ALA A 46 -7.77 6.51 -0.65
CA ALA A 46 -6.85 7.47 -1.25
C ALA A 46 -6.78 7.29 -2.77
N THR A 47 -7.77 6.62 -3.37
CA THR A 47 -7.70 6.29 -4.78
C THR A 47 -8.32 7.34 -5.69
N GLN A 48 -9.05 8.29 -5.14
CA GLN A 48 -9.72 9.31 -5.94
C GLN A 48 -10.61 8.68 -6.99
N GLY A 49 -11.32 7.64 -6.61
CA GLY A 49 -12.24 6.97 -7.53
C GLY A 49 -11.58 6.02 -8.49
N ARG A 50 -10.26 5.87 -8.42
CA ARG A 50 -9.58 4.93 -9.28
C ARG A 50 -9.61 3.55 -8.66
N ARG A 51 -9.22 2.56 -9.46
CA ARG A 51 -9.20 1.19 -8.97
C ARG A 51 -8.16 1.04 -7.87
N THR A 52 -8.54 0.36 -6.80
CA THR A 52 -7.61 0.06 -5.73
C THR A 52 -6.62 -0.99 -6.20
N LYS A 53 -5.34 -0.68 -6.11
CA LYS A 53 -4.28 -1.61 -6.50
C LYS A 53 -3.45 -2.06 -5.33
N ALA A 54 -3.52 -1.36 -4.21
CA ALA A 54 -2.78 -1.74 -3.02
C ALA A 54 -3.57 -1.37 -1.78
N VAL A 55 -3.40 -2.16 -0.73
CA VAL A 55 -4.02 -1.90 0.56
C VAL A 55 -2.89 -1.82 1.57
N LEU A 56 -2.78 -0.68 2.25
CA LEU A 56 -1.78 -0.50 3.29
C LEU A 56 -2.41 -0.82 4.63
N VAL A 57 -1.81 -1.75 5.36
CA VAL A 57 -2.27 -2.10 6.70
C VAL A 57 -1.42 -1.31 7.68
N MET A 58 -2.08 -0.46 8.46
CA MET A 58 -1.38 0.45 9.36
C MET A 58 -1.37 -0.10 10.79
N GLU A 59 -0.47 0.44 11.61
CA GLU A 59 -0.34 -0.02 12.99
C GLU A 59 -1.61 0.03 13.80
N ASN A 60 -2.44 1.01 13.51
CA ASN A 60 -3.66 1.19 14.30
C ASN A 60 -4.84 0.42 13.72
N SER A 61 -4.57 -0.57 12.90
CA SER A 61 -5.60 -1.41 12.27
C SER A 61 -6.40 -0.68 11.21
N GLN A 62 -6.01 0.52 10.84
CA GLN A 62 -6.65 1.18 9.72
C GLN A 62 -6.10 0.67 8.42
N LEU A 63 -6.93 0.71 7.39
CA LEU A 63 -6.50 0.36 6.05
C LEU A 63 -6.54 1.60 5.18
N ILE A 64 -5.55 1.72 4.30
CA ILE A 64 -5.54 2.82 3.34
C ILE A 64 -5.51 2.20 1.96
N LEU A 65 -6.47 2.61 1.14
CA LEU A 65 -6.60 2.09 -0.22
C LEU A 65 -5.88 3.02 -1.17
N SER A 66 -5.01 2.46 -1.99
CA SER A 66 -4.20 3.26 -2.91
C SER A 66 -4.37 2.77 -4.34
N ALA A 67 -4.27 3.69 -5.27
CA ALA A 67 -4.30 3.36 -6.69
C ALA A 67 -2.92 3.02 -7.23
N LEU A 68 -1.90 3.05 -6.39
CA LEU A 68 -0.56 2.65 -6.80
C LEU A 68 -0.37 1.16 -6.56
N LEU A 69 0.50 0.55 -7.34
CA LEU A 69 0.82 -0.86 -7.15
C LEU A 69 1.61 -1.05 -5.86
N PRO A 70 1.48 -2.22 -5.23
CA PRO A 70 2.25 -2.48 -4.01
C PRO A 70 3.76 -2.31 -4.22
N GLU A 71 4.26 -2.73 -5.37
CA GLU A 71 5.68 -2.62 -5.65
C GLU A 71 6.12 -1.16 -5.71
N THR A 72 5.26 -0.31 -6.24
CA THR A 72 5.57 1.11 -6.30
C THR A 72 5.67 1.70 -4.90
N ILE A 73 4.73 1.33 -4.04
CA ILE A 73 4.73 1.83 -2.68
C ILE A 73 5.96 1.32 -1.94
N ALA A 74 6.27 0.04 -2.11
CA ALA A 74 7.43 -0.54 -1.43
C ALA A 74 8.71 0.14 -1.87
N ALA A 75 8.84 0.45 -3.16
CA ALA A 75 10.03 1.11 -3.65
C ALA A 75 10.18 2.50 -3.06
N ARG A 76 9.07 3.20 -2.90
CA ARG A 76 9.13 4.53 -2.31
C ARG A 76 9.41 4.49 -0.83
N ALA A 77 8.95 3.43 -0.19
CA ALA A 77 9.12 3.29 1.23
C ALA A 77 10.52 2.90 1.64
N GLN A 78 11.58 2.51 0.84
CA GLN A 78 12.59 2.07 0.99
C GLN A 78 13.49 1.90 1.13
N LEU A 79 13.96 1.52 1.02
CA LEU A 79 14.70 0.83 1.44
C LEU A 79 15.77 0.56 0.65
N PRO A 80 16.87 0.30 1.21
CA PRO A 80 18.10 0.12 0.50
C PRO A 80 17.89 -0.81 -0.63
N GLN A 81 18.26 -0.36 -1.76
CA GLN A 81 17.86 -1.01 -2.90
C GLN A 81 18.69 -2.12 -3.33
N ASP A 82 19.80 -2.27 -2.71
CA ASP A 82 20.64 -3.40 -3.01
C ASP A 82 19.89 -4.70 -2.78
N THR A 83 18.76 -4.60 -2.15
CA THR A 83 17.98 -5.79 -1.90
C THR A 83 16.93 -6.00 -2.93
N GLN A 84 17.06 -5.33 -4.08
CA GLN A 84 15.96 -5.27 -4.97
C GLN A 84 16.09 -5.98 -6.26
N PRO A 85 16.76 -7.06 -6.37
CA PRO A 85 16.68 -7.78 -7.64
C PRO A 85 15.27 -8.20 -7.97
N SER A 86 14.49 -8.46 -6.94
CA SER A 86 13.13 -8.89 -7.19
C SER A 86 12.28 -7.80 -7.83
N ALA A 87 12.65 -6.55 -7.67
CA ALA A 87 11.88 -5.48 -8.28
C ALA A 87 11.92 -5.58 -9.79
N GLU A 88 13.05 -6.00 -10.34
CA GLU A 88 13.14 -6.16 -11.77
C GLU A 88 12.34 -7.33 -12.23
N GLU A 89 12.31 -8.38 -11.43
CA GLU A 89 11.51 -9.54 -11.79
C GLU A 89 10.05 -9.18 -11.85
N GLU A 90 9.62 -8.36 -10.93
CA GLU A 90 8.23 -7.96 -10.92
C GLU A 90 7.87 -7.13 -12.12
N LYS A 91 8.78 -6.29 -12.58
CA LYS A 91 8.52 -5.55 -13.78
C LYS A 91 8.33 -6.46 -14.97
N GLN A 92 9.13 -7.52 -15.02
CA GLN A 92 9.01 -8.46 -16.12
C GLN A 92 7.67 -9.17 -16.07
N ASP A 93 7.23 -9.48 -14.88
CA ASP A 93 5.95 -10.16 -14.73
C ASP A 93 4.80 -9.31 -15.21
N GLU A 94 4.94 -8.03 -15.05
CA GLU A 94 3.86 -7.14 -15.45
C GLU A 94 3.84 -6.89 -16.92
N SER A 95 4.90 -7.13 -17.58
CA SER A 95 4.90 -6.95 -19.01
C SER A 95 4.42 -8.20 -19.71
#